data_1b8929fea3ea1bec664a8a4fee6a53d9
#
_entry.id   1b8929fea3ea1bec664a8a4fee6a53d9
#
_cell.length_a   1.000
_cell.length_b   1.000
_cell.length_c   1.000
_cell.angle_alpha   90.00
_cell.angle_beta   90.00
_cell.angle_gamma   90.00
#
_symmetry.space_group_name_H-M   'P 1'
#
loop_
_entity.id
_entity.type
_entity.pdbx_description
1 polymer ?
#
loop_
_entity_poly.entity_id
_entity_poly.type
_entity_poly.pdbx_seq_one_letter_code
_entity_poly.pdbx_strand_id
1 'polypeptide(L)'
;MANFLFLFRRSPNPEKASPEEMQVIMQKWMSWVEDLKKKGVYKAGEPLMPTGKTLHKDNVVTDGPFAEGKELVGGFFIVDAPDIDAAIDMAKACPDLPRGGTVEVRDIAKM
;
A
#
# COMPACT_ATOMS: atom_id res chain seq x y z
N MET A 1 -17.74 11.49 -5.35
CA MET A 1 -16.46 11.12 -4.73
C MET A 1 -15.52 10.58 -5.78
N ALA A 2 -14.22 10.77 -5.59
CA ALA A 2 -13.22 10.27 -6.51
C ALA A 2 -12.53 9.05 -5.93
N ASN A 3 -11.92 8.25 -6.80
CA ASN A 3 -11.14 7.09 -6.38
C ASN A 3 -9.67 7.47 -6.27
N PHE A 4 -9.02 6.97 -5.23
CA PHE A 4 -7.61 7.17 -4.97
C PHE A 4 -6.92 5.83 -4.76
N LEU A 5 -5.68 5.76 -5.23
CA LEU A 5 -4.83 4.59 -5.05
C LEU A 5 -3.83 4.88 -3.93
N PHE A 6 -3.75 3.96 -2.97
CA PHE A 6 -2.69 3.95 -1.96
C PHE A 6 -1.68 2.89 -2.37
N LEU A 7 -0.44 3.30 -2.56
CA LEU A 7 0.67 2.38 -2.80
C LEU A 7 1.53 2.33 -1.55
N PHE A 8 1.66 1.13 -0.99
CA PHE A 8 2.42 0.92 0.24
C PHE A 8 3.83 0.44 -0.10
N ARG A 9 4.84 1.23 0.27
CA ARG A 9 6.24 0.84 0.11
C ARG A 9 6.86 0.58 1.46
N ARG A 10 7.57 -0.51 1.56
CA ARG A 10 8.26 -0.88 2.78
C ARG A 10 9.56 -0.11 2.89
N SER A 11 10.01 0.13 4.13
CA SER A 11 11.32 0.69 4.38
C SER A 11 12.40 -0.21 3.80
N PRO A 12 13.48 0.37 3.17
CA PRO A 12 14.60 -0.44 2.69
C PRO A 12 15.33 -1.19 3.81
N ASN A 13 15.21 -0.71 5.06
CA ASN A 13 15.81 -1.36 6.23
C ASN A 13 14.72 -1.59 7.28
N PRO A 14 13.80 -2.53 7.03
CA PRO A 14 12.72 -2.77 7.98
C PRO A 14 13.29 -3.35 9.27
N GLU A 15 12.79 -2.85 10.41
CA GLU A 15 13.09 -3.46 11.69
C GLU A 15 12.51 -4.86 11.72
N LYS A 16 13.31 -5.81 12.20
CA LYS A 16 12.82 -7.17 12.36
C LYS A 16 11.83 -7.19 13.53
N ALA A 17 10.60 -7.57 13.22
CA ALA A 17 9.57 -7.73 14.22
C ALA A 17 9.55 -9.17 14.73
N SER A 18 9.30 -9.32 16.03
CA SER A 18 9.05 -10.66 16.62
C SER A 18 7.75 -11.23 16.07
N PRO A 19 7.51 -12.55 16.18
CA PRO A 19 6.22 -13.13 15.77
C PRO A 19 5.03 -12.47 16.46
N GLU A 20 5.15 -12.10 17.74
CA GLU A 20 4.08 -11.41 18.47
C GLU A 20 3.84 -10.01 17.90
N GLU A 21 4.90 -9.28 17.60
CA GLU A 21 4.80 -7.94 16.99
C GLU A 21 4.17 -8.02 15.61
N MET A 22 4.52 -9.05 14.82
CA MET A 22 3.93 -9.25 13.50
C MET A 22 2.42 -9.50 13.60
N GLN A 23 1.96 -10.23 14.61
CA GLN A 23 0.53 -10.44 14.83
C GLN A 23 -0.17 -9.14 15.17
N VAL A 24 0.43 -8.29 15.99
CA VAL A 24 -0.15 -6.98 16.34
C VAL A 24 -0.24 -6.10 15.11
N ILE A 25 0.81 -6.07 14.28
CA ILE A 25 0.82 -5.30 13.03
C ILE A 25 -0.27 -5.78 12.09
N MET A 26 -0.40 -7.11 11.93
CA MET A 26 -1.44 -7.69 11.07
C MET A 26 -2.84 -7.34 11.56
N GLN A 27 -3.08 -7.36 12.88
CA GLN A 27 -4.35 -6.96 13.46
C GLN A 27 -4.66 -5.49 13.20
N LYS A 28 -3.64 -4.62 13.23
CA LYS A 28 -3.82 -3.20 12.91
C LYS A 28 -4.22 -3.01 11.46
N TRP A 29 -3.62 -3.76 10.53
CA TRP A 29 -4.01 -3.73 9.12
C TRP A 29 -5.46 -4.18 8.95
N MET A 30 -5.84 -5.28 9.57
CA MET A 30 -7.21 -5.80 9.49
C MET A 30 -8.22 -4.83 10.08
N SER A 31 -7.90 -4.19 11.21
CA SER A 31 -8.74 -3.18 11.83
C SER A 31 -8.92 -1.96 10.92
N TRP A 32 -7.86 -1.53 10.27
CA TRP A 32 -7.92 -0.39 9.36
C TRP A 32 -8.82 -0.69 8.16
N VAL A 33 -8.66 -1.87 7.55
CA VAL A 33 -9.53 -2.31 6.44
C VAL A 33 -10.98 -2.37 6.89
N GLU A 34 -11.26 -2.97 8.05
CA GLU A 34 -12.62 -3.04 8.60
C GLU A 34 -13.22 -1.65 8.78
N ASP A 35 -12.44 -0.71 9.30
CA ASP A 35 -12.88 0.65 9.53
C ASP A 35 -13.24 1.34 8.22
N LEU A 36 -12.39 1.20 7.20
CA LEU A 36 -12.65 1.75 5.87
C LEU A 36 -13.88 1.10 5.23
N LYS A 37 -14.09 -0.20 5.43
CA LYS A 37 -15.28 -0.89 4.94
C LYS A 37 -16.54 -0.38 5.61
N LYS A 38 -16.50 -0.18 6.93
CA LYS A 38 -17.65 0.37 7.69
C LYS A 38 -18.02 1.77 7.21
N LYS A 39 -17.06 2.56 6.84
CA LYS A 39 -17.29 3.90 6.29
C LYS A 39 -17.74 3.88 4.82
N GLY A 40 -17.72 2.71 4.19
CA GLY A 40 -18.15 2.56 2.81
C GLY A 40 -17.17 3.12 1.78
N VAL A 41 -15.93 3.36 2.17
CA VAL A 41 -14.92 3.97 1.29
C VAL A 41 -13.91 2.99 0.72
N TYR A 42 -13.84 1.77 1.25
CA TYR A 42 -12.92 0.75 0.77
C TYR A 42 -13.45 0.10 -0.49
N LYS A 43 -12.70 0.14 -1.59
CA LYS A 43 -13.10 -0.47 -2.86
C LYS A 43 -12.38 -1.76 -3.15
N ALA A 44 -11.06 -1.78 -3.00
CA ALA A 44 -10.24 -2.96 -3.24
C ALA A 44 -8.90 -2.80 -2.57
N GLY A 45 -8.20 -3.90 -2.40
CA GLY A 45 -6.84 -3.90 -1.90
C GLY A 45 -6.30 -5.31 -1.83
N GLU A 46 -4.99 -5.42 -2.03
CA GLU A 46 -4.29 -6.70 -1.95
C GLU A 46 -2.87 -6.49 -1.45
N PRO A 47 -2.38 -7.36 -0.58
CA PRO A 47 -0.94 -7.43 -0.29
C PRO A 47 -0.23 -8.09 -1.46
N LEU A 48 1.02 -7.71 -1.70
CA LEU A 48 1.82 -8.25 -2.79
C LEU A 48 3.03 -9.00 -2.24
N MET A 49 3.36 -10.09 -2.93
CA MET A 49 4.59 -10.83 -2.64
C MET A 49 5.80 -10.06 -3.19
N PRO A 50 6.99 -10.25 -2.60
CA PRO A 50 8.20 -9.56 -3.09
C PRO A 50 8.75 -10.18 -4.38
N THR A 51 8.08 -11.18 -4.93
CA THR A 51 8.48 -11.87 -6.16
C THR A 51 7.72 -11.32 -7.35
N GLY A 52 8.31 -11.42 -8.52
CA GLY A 52 7.67 -10.99 -9.76
C GLY A 52 8.67 -10.88 -10.88
N LYS A 53 8.20 -10.35 -12.00
CA LYS A 53 9.05 -10.08 -13.17
C LYS A 53 8.63 -8.76 -13.78
N THR A 54 9.59 -8.09 -14.41
CA THR A 54 9.32 -6.84 -15.10
C THR A 54 9.58 -7.03 -16.59
N LEU A 55 8.60 -6.67 -17.41
CA LEU A 55 8.71 -6.70 -18.87
C LEU A 55 9.07 -5.31 -19.36
N HIS A 56 10.13 -5.23 -20.15
CA HIS A 56 10.62 -4.00 -20.76
C HIS A 56 10.33 -4.00 -22.26
N LYS A 57 10.65 -2.89 -22.94
CA LYS A 57 10.54 -2.76 -24.38
C LYS A 57 11.29 -3.90 -25.08
N ASP A 58 10.80 -4.30 -26.24
CA ASP A 58 11.35 -5.38 -27.06
C ASP A 58 11.30 -6.77 -26.37
N ASN A 59 10.30 -6.93 -25.49
CA ASN A 59 10.04 -8.18 -24.78
C ASN A 59 11.17 -8.63 -23.87
N VAL A 60 12.01 -7.72 -23.41
CA VAL A 60 13.04 -8.02 -22.42
C VAL A 60 12.38 -8.19 -21.06
N VAL A 61 12.62 -9.32 -20.41
CA VAL A 61 12.07 -9.62 -19.09
C VAL A 61 13.21 -9.68 -18.08
N THR A 62 13.07 -8.94 -16.99
CA THR A 62 14.01 -8.99 -15.87
C THR A 62 13.35 -9.63 -14.66
N ASP A 63 14.15 -10.29 -13.82
CA ASP A 63 13.65 -10.90 -12.59
C ASP A 63 13.33 -9.81 -11.56
N GLY A 64 12.28 -10.08 -10.80
CA GLY A 64 11.83 -9.18 -9.73
C GLY A 64 10.90 -8.08 -10.22
N PRO A 65 10.09 -7.55 -9.32
CA PRO A 65 9.28 -6.39 -9.62
C PRO A 65 10.15 -5.14 -9.70
N PHE A 66 9.63 -4.10 -10.36
CA PHE A 66 10.31 -2.82 -10.40
C PHE A 66 10.43 -2.26 -8.99
N ALA A 67 11.63 -1.86 -8.62
CA ALA A 67 11.89 -1.25 -7.32
C ALA A 67 12.65 0.06 -7.53
N GLU A 68 12.21 1.09 -6.81
CA GLU A 68 12.91 2.38 -6.81
C GLU A 68 13.89 2.37 -5.65
N GLY A 69 15.17 2.30 -5.96
CA GLY A 69 16.19 2.05 -4.95
C GLY A 69 16.02 0.68 -4.35
N LYS A 70 15.88 0.60 -3.03
CA LYS A 70 15.60 -0.64 -2.31
C LYS A 70 14.15 -0.74 -1.86
N GLU A 71 13.32 0.24 -2.22
CA GLU A 71 11.91 0.26 -1.85
C GLU A 71 11.09 -0.53 -2.83
N LEU A 72 10.20 -1.35 -2.31
CA LEU A 72 9.34 -2.22 -3.10
C LEU A 72 7.90 -1.99 -2.69
N VAL A 73 7.00 -1.90 -3.68
CA VAL A 73 5.56 -1.82 -3.41
C VAL A 73 5.11 -3.16 -2.82
N GLY A 74 4.64 -3.12 -1.58
CA GLY A 74 4.19 -4.32 -0.87
C GLY A 74 2.68 -4.51 -0.85
N GLY A 75 1.92 -3.60 -1.46
CA GLY A 75 0.47 -3.70 -1.52
C GLY A 75 -0.18 -2.43 -2.00
N PHE A 76 -1.50 -2.49 -2.17
CA PHE A 76 -2.27 -1.32 -2.58
C PHE A 76 -3.68 -1.37 -2.00
N PHE A 77 -4.30 -0.18 -1.86
CA PHE A 77 -5.74 -0.04 -1.66
C PHE A 77 -6.29 0.91 -2.71
N ILE A 78 -7.55 0.72 -3.06
CA ILE A 78 -8.36 1.70 -3.79
C ILE A 78 -9.46 2.16 -2.84
N VAL A 79 -9.56 3.47 -2.62
CA VAL A 79 -10.53 4.06 -1.71
C VAL A 79 -11.28 5.19 -2.40
N ASP A 80 -12.49 5.48 -1.89
CA ASP A 80 -13.25 6.68 -2.28
C ASP A 80 -12.97 7.80 -1.29
N ALA A 81 -12.79 9.00 -1.79
CA ALA A 81 -12.69 10.20 -0.96
C ALA A 81 -13.19 11.41 -1.74
N PRO A 82 -13.65 12.47 -1.07
CA PRO A 82 -14.08 13.69 -1.77
C PRO A 82 -12.94 14.42 -2.46
N ASP A 83 -11.74 14.38 -1.90
CA ASP A 83 -10.55 15.03 -2.44
C ASP A 83 -9.29 14.32 -1.92
N ILE A 84 -8.15 14.76 -2.44
CA ILE A 84 -6.87 14.13 -2.05
C ILE A 84 -6.50 14.38 -0.58
N ASP A 85 -6.89 15.51 -0.03
CA ASP A 85 -6.60 15.80 1.38
C ASP A 85 -7.33 14.82 2.30
N ALA A 86 -8.59 14.49 1.98
CA ALA A 86 -9.34 13.49 2.72
C ALA A 86 -8.71 12.09 2.57
N ALA A 87 -8.23 11.76 1.37
CA ALA A 87 -7.54 10.49 1.13
C ALA A 87 -6.23 10.41 1.95
N ILE A 88 -5.48 11.50 2.01
CA ILE A 88 -4.26 11.57 2.83
C ILE A 88 -4.59 11.36 4.31
N ASP A 89 -5.66 11.98 4.80
CA ASP A 89 -6.08 11.78 6.19
C ASP A 89 -6.41 10.31 6.49
N MET A 90 -7.06 9.63 5.55
CA MET A 90 -7.29 8.17 5.67
C MET A 90 -5.97 7.40 5.74
N ALA A 91 -5.00 7.77 4.91
CA ALA A 91 -3.72 7.09 4.80
C ALA A 91 -2.87 7.22 6.06
N LYS A 92 -3.11 8.25 6.88
CA LYS A 92 -2.37 8.46 8.13
C LYS A 92 -2.52 7.30 9.12
N ALA A 93 -3.54 6.49 8.97
CA ALA A 93 -3.76 5.31 9.83
C ALA A 93 -2.95 4.09 9.40
N CYS A 94 -2.15 4.18 8.34
CA CYS A 94 -1.36 3.05 7.86
C CYS A 94 -0.41 2.53 8.93
N PRO A 95 -0.48 1.23 9.29
CA PRO A 95 0.36 0.69 10.37
C PRO A 95 1.86 0.68 10.07
N ASP A 96 2.26 0.78 8.80
CA ASP A 96 3.68 0.76 8.44
C ASP A 96 4.35 2.14 8.50
N LEU A 97 3.58 3.22 8.61
CA LEU A 97 4.17 4.57 8.71
C LEU A 97 5.13 4.71 9.89
N PRO A 98 4.75 4.26 11.12
CA PRO A 98 5.68 4.35 12.24
C PRO A 98 6.94 3.51 12.08
N ARG A 99 6.91 2.53 11.16
CA ARG A 99 8.02 1.62 10.91
C ARG A 99 8.90 2.05 9.73
N GLY A 100 8.69 3.28 9.23
CA GLY A 100 9.47 3.82 8.12
C GLY A 100 8.96 3.52 6.74
N GLY A 101 7.81 2.87 6.61
CA GLY A 101 7.15 2.69 5.33
C GLY A 101 6.51 3.97 4.84
N THR A 102 6.10 3.98 3.59
CA THR A 102 5.44 5.14 2.98
C THR A 102 4.13 4.74 2.32
N VAL A 103 3.22 5.70 2.21
CA VAL A 103 1.99 5.55 1.44
C VAL A 103 2.00 6.63 0.37
N GLU A 104 2.06 6.22 -0.88
CA GLU A 104 1.89 7.14 -2.00
C GLU A 104 0.40 7.19 -2.32
N VAL A 105 -0.17 8.40 -2.34
CA VAL A 105 -1.59 8.61 -2.62
C VAL A 105 -1.70 9.22 -4.01
N ARG A 106 -2.40 8.55 -4.93
CA ARG A 106 -2.54 8.99 -6.30
C ARG A 106 -3.99 9.03 -6.73
N ASP A 107 -4.34 10.08 -7.47
CA ASP A 107 -5.65 10.18 -8.11
C ASP A 107 -5.77 9.08 -9.18
N ILE A 108 -6.90 8.40 -9.21
CA ILE A 108 -7.18 7.46 -10.29
C ILE A 108 -7.92 8.22 -11.38
N ALA A 109 -7.35 8.21 -12.59
CA ALA A 109 -7.95 8.89 -13.72
C ALA A 109 -9.28 8.24 -14.11
N LYS A 110 -10.27 9.05 -14.39
CA LYS A 110 -11.52 8.56 -15.00
C LYS A 110 -11.29 8.39 -16.50
N MET A 111 -11.58 7.21 -16.99
CA MET A 111 -11.44 6.86 -18.39
C MET A 111 -12.76 7.02 -19.13
#